data_8594384d673f8c223aca69b1028fa1a4
#
_entry.id   8594384d673f8c223aca69b1028fa1a4
#
_cell.length_a   1.000
_cell.length_b   1.000
_cell.length_c   1.000
_cell.angle_alpha   90.00
_cell.angle_beta   90.00
_cell.angle_gamma   90.00
#
_symmetry.space_group_name_H-M   'P 1'
#
loop_
_entity.id
_entity.type
_entity.pdbx_description
1 polymer ?
#
loop_
_entity_poly.entity_id
_entity_poly.type
_entity_poly.pdbx_seq_one_letter_code
_entity_poly.pdbx_strand_id
1 'polypeptide(L)'
;MYLQVLAERRIDGLIVVSTGDDDSLARQLNGLKVPTVLLDREIADPHCDLVETAHMQGGLLATRHLLSLGHRRIACIGGPEGIAPSEQRIAGWRTALADAGCGTGEGLLWHGNFTSQGGYEAMHAVLRAPEPPTAVFVCNDLMAMGALCAAHERDLRVPEALSIVGFDDIEPVSYTHLTL
;
A
#
# COMPACT_ATOMS: atom_id res chain seq x y z
N MET A 1 23.48 -13.61 2.76
CA MET A 1 24.87 -13.10 2.61
C MET A 1 25.11 -11.78 3.33
N TYR A 2 24.30 -10.73 3.21
CA TYR A 2 24.53 -9.46 3.93
C TYR A 2 24.40 -9.58 5.45
N LEU A 3 23.39 -10.27 5.97
CA LEU A 3 23.14 -10.39 7.41
C LEU A 3 24.29 -11.10 8.16
N GLN A 4 24.90 -12.12 7.56
CA GLN A 4 26.06 -12.80 8.14
C GLN A 4 27.28 -11.89 8.23
N VAL A 5 27.54 -11.09 7.19
CA VAL A 5 28.64 -10.11 7.19
C VAL A 5 28.45 -9.05 8.28
N LEU A 6 27.21 -8.61 8.50
CA LEU A 6 26.88 -7.66 9.56
C LEU A 6 27.10 -8.28 10.95
N ALA A 7 26.68 -9.52 11.15
CA ALA A 7 26.89 -10.24 12.43
C ALA A 7 28.38 -10.39 12.78
N GLU A 8 29.24 -10.64 11.78
CA GLU A 8 30.71 -10.74 11.96
C GLU A 8 31.35 -9.40 12.36
N ARG A 9 30.69 -8.26 12.06
CA ARG A 9 31.17 -6.90 12.37
C ARG A 9 30.86 -6.42 13.78
N ARG A 10 30.39 -7.29 14.69
CA ARG A 10 30.06 -6.95 16.08
C ARG A 10 29.11 -5.75 16.21
N ILE A 11 28.01 -5.79 15.45
CA ILE A 11 26.92 -4.82 15.59
C ILE A 11 26.15 -5.07 16.88
N ASP A 12 25.64 -4.03 17.52
CA ASP A 12 24.88 -4.12 18.77
C ASP A 12 23.41 -4.45 18.56
N GLY A 13 22.86 -4.16 17.39
CA GLY A 13 21.48 -4.42 17.02
C GLY A 13 21.25 -4.32 15.53
N LEU A 14 20.11 -4.82 15.04
CA LEU A 14 19.72 -4.83 13.64
C LEU A 14 18.27 -4.38 13.47
N ILE A 15 18.03 -3.46 12.56
CA ILE A 15 16.69 -3.11 12.08
C ILE A 15 16.57 -3.63 10.65
N VAL A 16 15.53 -4.43 10.39
CA VAL A 16 15.31 -5.06 9.09
C VAL A 16 14.04 -4.51 8.46
N VAL A 17 14.20 -3.92 7.27
CA VAL A 17 13.12 -3.59 6.34
C VAL A 17 13.33 -4.46 5.11
N SER A 18 12.42 -5.34 4.79
CA SER A 18 12.59 -6.29 3.69
C SER A 18 11.28 -6.54 2.97
N THR A 19 11.37 -6.72 1.64
CA THR A 19 10.25 -7.10 0.77
C THR A 19 10.44 -8.48 0.14
N GLY A 20 11.46 -9.23 0.58
CA GLY A 20 11.82 -10.54 0.04
C GLY A 20 11.00 -11.72 0.63
N ASP A 21 11.47 -12.93 0.40
CA ASP A 21 10.88 -14.18 0.87
C ASP A 21 11.04 -14.34 2.39
N ASP A 22 9.93 -14.58 3.10
CA ASP A 22 9.86 -14.71 4.56
C ASP A 22 10.66 -15.90 5.07
N ASP A 23 10.58 -17.05 4.41
CA ASP A 23 11.29 -18.26 4.81
C ASP A 23 12.80 -18.10 4.72
N SER A 24 13.26 -17.37 3.70
CA SER A 24 14.70 -17.08 3.53
C SER A 24 15.18 -16.11 4.60
N LEU A 25 14.40 -15.10 4.92
CA LEU A 25 14.73 -14.12 5.95
C LEU A 25 14.72 -14.77 7.34
N ALA A 26 13.70 -15.55 7.67
CA ALA A 26 13.62 -16.30 8.93
C ALA A 26 14.85 -17.21 9.15
N ARG A 27 15.24 -17.97 8.13
CA ARG A 27 16.45 -18.82 8.21
C ARG A 27 17.73 -18.01 8.43
N GLN A 28 17.84 -16.83 7.85
CA GLN A 28 19.01 -15.97 8.03
C GLN A 28 19.04 -15.33 9.42
N LEU A 29 17.88 -14.97 9.97
CA LEU A 29 17.75 -14.34 11.29
C LEU A 29 17.95 -15.37 12.42
N ASN A 30 17.44 -16.59 12.30
CA ASN A 30 17.55 -17.65 13.31
C ASN A 30 19.02 -18.00 13.69
N GLY A 31 19.98 -17.65 12.86
CA GLY A 31 21.41 -17.83 13.15
C GLY A 31 22.08 -16.63 13.81
N LEU A 32 21.39 -15.49 13.91
CA LEU A 32 21.94 -14.25 14.44
C LEU A 32 21.70 -14.16 15.96
N LYS A 33 22.78 -13.91 16.71
CA LYS A 33 22.71 -13.64 18.16
C LYS A 33 22.70 -12.13 18.44
N VAL A 34 22.07 -11.34 17.58
CA VAL A 34 22.01 -9.90 17.65
C VAL A 34 20.55 -9.49 17.84
N PRO A 35 20.23 -8.59 18.79
CA PRO A 35 18.88 -8.06 18.94
C PRO A 35 18.37 -7.51 17.61
N THR A 36 17.21 -7.95 17.18
CA THR A 36 16.67 -7.61 15.85
C THR A 36 15.26 -7.05 15.96
N VAL A 37 14.99 -5.96 15.24
CA VAL A 37 13.67 -5.38 15.06
C VAL A 37 13.26 -5.51 13.58
N LEU A 38 12.10 -6.08 13.33
CA LEU A 38 11.48 -6.16 12.01
C LEU A 38 10.50 -5.00 11.83
N LEU A 39 10.48 -4.40 10.66
CA LEU A 39 9.50 -3.37 10.32
C LEU A 39 8.53 -3.89 9.27
N ASP A 40 7.22 -3.77 9.57
CA ASP A 40 6.08 -4.11 8.71
C ASP A 40 6.17 -5.53 8.11
N ARG A 41 6.73 -6.48 8.88
CA ARG A 41 6.92 -7.85 8.42
C ARG A 41 6.84 -8.86 9.55
N GLU A 42 5.78 -9.60 9.60
CA GLU A 42 5.61 -10.71 10.56
C GLU A 42 6.41 -11.94 10.08
N ILE A 43 7.39 -12.32 10.87
CA ILE A 43 8.13 -13.58 10.73
C ILE A 43 7.95 -14.35 12.03
N ALA A 44 7.68 -15.63 11.92
CA ALA A 44 7.56 -16.51 13.09
C ALA A 44 8.95 -16.76 13.73
N ASP A 45 9.56 -15.70 14.27
CA ASP A 45 10.83 -15.77 15.01
C ASP A 45 10.63 -15.18 16.41
N PRO A 46 10.76 -15.98 17.48
CA PRO A 46 10.58 -15.52 18.86
C PRO A 46 11.70 -14.58 19.35
N HIS A 47 12.75 -14.36 18.56
CA HIS A 47 13.91 -13.55 18.93
C HIS A 47 13.93 -12.15 18.28
N CYS A 48 12.91 -11.83 17.49
CA CYS A 48 12.79 -10.53 16.84
C CYS A 48 11.61 -9.74 17.41
N ASP A 49 11.84 -8.48 17.71
CA ASP A 49 10.75 -7.54 17.97
C ASP A 49 10.12 -7.11 16.64
N LEU A 50 8.82 -6.81 16.65
CA LEU A 50 8.07 -6.38 15.49
C LEU A 50 7.50 -4.97 15.70
N VAL A 51 7.71 -4.09 14.74
CA VAL A 51 7.04 -2.79 14.65
C VAL A 51 6.22 -2.76 13.38
N GLU A 52 4.92 -2.60 13.52
CA GLU A 52 3.97 -2.61 12.40
C GLU A 52 3.19 -1.31 12.30
N THR A 53 2.95 -0.89 11.06
CA THR A 53 1.96 0.12 10.74
C THR A 53 0.56 -0.50 10.78
N ALA A 54 -0.44 0.23 11.25
CA ALA A 54 -1.83 -0.23 11.26
C ALA A 54 -2.45 -0.20 9.84
N HIS A 55 -1.90 -1.02 8.93
CA HIS A 55 -2.22 -1.00 7.50
C HIS A 55 -3.70 -1.17 7.20
N MET A 56 -4.37 -2.14 7.83
CA MET A 56 -5.81 -2.36 7.66
C MET A 56 -6.62 -1.14 8.11
N GLN A 57 -6.25 -0.56 9.26
CA GLN A 57 -6.91 0.63 9.77
C GLN A 57 -6.72 1.83 8.84
N GLY A 58 -5.53 2.00 8.26
CA GLY A 58 -5.25 3.07 7.31
C GLY A 58 -6.06 2.93 6.03
N GLY A 59 -6.15 1.73 5.44
CA GLY A 59 -7.01 1.45 4.28
C GLY A 59 -8.49 1.70 4.56
N LEU A 60 -8.95 1.33 5.78
CA LEU A 60 -10.30 1.59 6.27
C LEU A 60 -10.57 3.11 6.36
N LEU A 61 -9.67 3.87 6.95
CA LEU A 61 -9.81 5.32 7.13
C LEU A 61 -9.82 6.05 5.78
N ALA A 62 -8.87 5.74 4.89
CA ALA A 62 -8.80 6.32 3.56
C ALA A 62 -10.10 6.10 2.76
N THR A 63 -10.61 4.88 2.79
CA THR A 63 -11.85 4.54 2.08
C THR A 63 -13.08 5.17 2.73
N ARG A 64 -13.16 5.21 4.05
CA ARG A 64 -14.24 5.92 4.76
C ARG A 64 -14.24 7.42 4.48
N HIS A 65 -13.06 8.02 4.31
CA HIS A 65 -12.97 9.41 3.88
C HIS A 65 -13.64 9.62 2.52
N LEU A 66 -13.30 8.81 1.52
CA LEU A 66 -13.94 8.87 0.19
C LEU A 66 -15.46 8.62 0.26
N LEU A 67 -15.91 7.67 1.09
CA LEU A 67 -17.33 7.42 1.31
C LEU A 67 -18.04 8.62 1.95
N SER A 68 -17.38 9.34 2.87
CA SER A 68 -17.93 10.54 3.52
C SER A 68 -18.10 11.71 2.54
N LEU A 69 -17.29 11.76 1.48
CA LEU A 69 -17.42 12.71 0.37
C LEU A 69 -18.53 12.33 -0.63
N GLY A 70 -19.24 11.23 -0.41
CA GLY A 70 -20.37 10.80 -1.23
C GLY A 70 -20.03 9.78 -2.30
N HIS A 71 -18.75 9.38 -2.44
CA HIS A 71 -18.38 8.33 -3.37
C HIS A 71 -18.98 6.99 -2.96
N ARG A 72 -19.42 6.19 -3.94
CA ARG A 72 -19.96 4.84 -3.73
C ARG A 72 -19.25 3.79 -4.59
N ARG A 73 -18.72 4.21 -5.73
CA ARG A 73 -17.92 3.37 -6.61
C ARG A 73 -16.45 3.79 -6.49
N ILE A 74 -15.74 3.12 -5.58
CA ILE A 74 -14.36 3.44 -5.18
C ILE A 74 -13.47 2.28 -5.58
N ALA A 75 -12.52 2.51 -6.49
CA ALA A 75 -11.51 1.53 -6.85
C ALA A 75 -10.38 1.46 -5.82
N CYS A 76 -9.63 0.36 -5.85
CA CYS A 76 -8.37 0.21 -5.13
C CYS A 76 -7.24 -0.14 -6.11
N ILE A 77 -6.11 0.56 -6.00
CA ILE A 77 -4.84 0.14 -6.59
C ILE A 77 -3.99 -0.41 -5.47
N GLY A 78 -3.98 -1.73 -5.33
CA GLY A 78 -3.15 -2.48 -4.38
C GLY A 78 -1.68 -2.49 -4.79
N GLY A 79 -0.81 -2.85 -3.87
CA GLY A 79 0.57 -3.23 -4.17
C GLY A 79 0.64 -4.64 -4.76
N PRO A 80 1.84 -5.25 -4.81
CA PRO A 80 2.01 -6.63 -5.28
C PRO A 80 1.16 -7.60 -4.47
N GLU A 81 0.62 -8.60 -5.16
CA GLU A 81 -0.12 -9.70 -4.52
C GLU A 81 0.77 -10.47 -3.53
N GLY A 82 0.18 -10.94 -2.45
CA GLY A 82 0.86 -11.73 -1.42
C GLY A 82 1.77 -10.93 -0.49
N ILE A 83 1.86 -9.61 -0.63
CA ILE A 83 2.60 -8.75 0.29
C ILE A 83 1.67 -8.27 1.41
N ALA A 84 1.94 -8.70 2.66
CA ALA A 84 1.05 -8.48 3.80
C ALA A 84 0.60 -7.02 4.00
N PRO A 85 1.45 -5.98 3.96
CA PRO A 85 1.01 -4.60 4.03
C PRO A 85 0.00 -4.21 2.94
N SER A 86 0.17 -4.71 1.70
CA SER A 86 -0.77 -4.48 0.61
C SER A 86 -2.11 -5.14 0.88
N GLU A 87 -2.10 -6.43 1.23
CA GLU A 87 -3.31 -7.20 1.51
C GLU A 87 -4.11 -6.62 2.69
N GLN A 88 -3.43 -6.16 3.73
CA GLN A 88 -4.08 -5.51 4.87
C GLN A 88 -4.75 -4.18 4.48
N ARG A 89 -4.09 -3.34 3.66
CA ARG A 89 -4.68 -2.09 3.16
C ARG A 89 -5.90 -2.37 2.28
N ILE A 90 -5.82 -3.37 1.40
CA ILE A 90 -6.95 -3.84 0.57
C ILE A 90 -8.09 -4.37 1.45
N ALA A 91 -7.79 -5.14 2.51
CA ALA A 91 -8.80 -5.63 3.46
C ALA A 91 -9.53 -4.46 4.14
N GLY A 92 -8.82 -3.40 4.53
CA GLY A 92 -9.41 -2.18 5.07
C GLY A 92 -10.37 -1.50 4.09
N TRP A 93 -9.98 -1.38 2.82
CA TRP A 93 -10.83 -0.86 1.75
C TRP A 93 -12.09 -1.70 1.55
N ARG A 94 -11.97 -3.03 1.47
CA ARG A 94 -13.13 -3.94 1.34
C ARG A 94 -14.08 -3.81 2.51
N THR A 95 -13.54 -3.77 3.73
CA THR A 95 -14.35 -3.61 4.95
C THR A 95 -15.14 -2.32 4.93
N ALA A 96 -14.51 -1.19 4.57
CA ALA A 96 -15.20 0.09 4.49
C ALA A 96 -16.34 0.10 3.47
N LEU A 97 -16.14 -0.52 2.30
CA LEU A 97 -17.19 -0.63 1.28
C LEU A 97 -18.34 -1.51 1.76
N ALA A 98 -18.05 -2.65 2.37
CA ALA A 98 -19.05 -3.56 2.92
C ALA A 98 -19.90 -2.90 4.00
N ASP A 99 -19.26 -2.21 4.97
CA ASP A 99 -19.91 -1.45 6.03
C ASP A 99 -20.86 -0.38 5.48
N ALA A 100 -20.53 0.22 4.34
CA ALA A 100 -21.34 1.25 3.67
C ALA A 100 -22.40 0.69 2.70
N GLY A 101 -22.54 -0.62 2.58
CA GLY A 101 -23.46 -1.28 1.63
C GLY A 101 -23.08 -1.08 0.17
N CYS A 102 -21.79 -0.81 -0.12
CA CYS A 102 -21.27 -0.62 -1.48
C CYS A 102 -20.71 -1.91 -2.10
N GLY A 103 -21.02 -3.07 -1.54
CA GLY A 103 -20.47 -4.36 -1.95
C GLY A 103 -19.06 -4.60 -1.39
N THR A 104 -18.34 -5.54 -1.98
CA THR A 104 -16.98 -5.94 -1.54
C THR A 104 -15.87 -5.47 -2.47
N GLY A 105 -16.20 -4.57 -3.41
CA GLY A 105 -15.23 -4.05 -4.37
C GLY A 105 -14.89 -5.03 -5.49
N GLU A 106 -15.74 -6.02 -5.77
CA GLU A 106 -15.53 -6.94 -6.89
C GLU A 106 -15.41 -6.19 -8.22
N GLY A 107 -14.36 -6.50 -9.00
CA GLY A 107 -14.06 -5.80 -10.25
C GLY A 107 -13.55 -4.37 -10.11
N LEU A 108 -13.22 -3.94 -8.88
CA LEU A 108 -12.69 -2.60 -8.58
C LEU A 108 -11.29 -2.64 -7.93
N LEU A 109 -10.62 -3.78 -7.98
CA LEU A 109 -9.25 -3.96 -7.49
C LEU A 109 -8.30 -4.17 -8.67
N TRP A 110 -7.25 -3.38 -8.70
CA TRP A 110 -6.09 -3.54 -9.58
C TRP A 110 -4.83 -3.60 -8.75
N HIS A 111 -3.79 -4.24 -9.26
CA HIS A 111 -2.49 -4.32 -8.59
C HIS A 111 -1.44 -3.54 -9.33
N GLY A 112 -0.66 -2.77 -8.60
CA GLY A 112 0.61 -2.18 -9.00
C GLY A 112 1.77 -2.92 -8.32
N ASN A 113 2.90 -2.23 -8.17
CA ASN A 113 4.15 -2.81 -7.68
C ASN A 113 4.89 -1.90 -6.69
N PHE A 114 4.17 -0.99 -6.03
CA PHE A 114 4.68 0.05 -5.14
C PHE A 114 5.57 1.10 -5.81
N THR A 115 5.64 1.12 -7.16
CA THR A 115 6.34 2.16 -7.91
C THR A 115 5.38 3.12 -8.60
N SER A 116 5.86 4.33 -8.94
CA SER A 116 5.06 5.30 -9.71
C SER A 116 4.62 4.72 -11.05
N GLN A 117 5.50 3.98 -11.74
CA GLN A 117 5.17 3.33 -13.01
C GLN A 117 4.04 2.30 -12.85
N GLY A 118 4.09 1.46 -11.79
CA GLY A 118 3.01 0.50 -11.52
C GLY A 118 1.67 1.16 -11.21
N GLY A 119 1.68 2.29 -10.50
CA GLY A 119 0.48 3.09 -10.25
C GLY A 119 -0.10 3.71 -11.53
N TYR A 120 0.77 4.22 -12.40
CA TYR A 120 0.40 4.75 -13.71
C TYR A 120 -0.29 3.69 -14.60
N GLU A 121 0.32 2.52 -14.73
CA GLU A 121 -0.23 1.42 -15.53
C GLU A 121 -1.56 0.91 -14.97
N ALA A 122 -1.66 0.73 -13.65
CA ALA A 122 -2.88 0.32 -12.97
C ALA A 122 -4.01 1.36 -13.18
N MET A 123 -3.73 2.66 -13.04
CA MET A 123 -4.73 3.70 -13.24
C MET A 123 -5.24 3.71 -14.69
N HIS A 124 -4.39 3.50 -15.68
CA HIS A 124 -4.86 3.34 -17.06
C HIS A 124 -5.81 2.17 -17.25
N ALA A 125 -5.65 1.09 -16.50
CA ALA A 125 -6.59 -0.03 -16.50
C ALA A 125 -7.91 0.33 -15.78
N VAL A 126 -7.83 1.00 -14.62
CA VAL A 126 -8.98 1.54 -13.89
C VAL A 126 -9.85 2.43 -14.80
N LEU A 127 -9.22 3.37 -15.51
CA LEU A 127 -9.93 4.33 -16.38
C LEU A 127 -10.51 3.72 -17.66
N ARG A 128 -10.14 2.48 -17.99
CA ARG A 128 -10.72 1.70 -19.10
C ARG A 128 -11.88 0.80 -18.67
N ALA A 129 -12.19 0.74 -17.39
CA ALA A 129 -13.32 -0.05 -16.92
C ALA A 129 -14.63 0.42 -17.61
N PRO A 130 -15.57 -0.49 -17.94
CA PRO A 130 -16.85 -0.14 -18.57
C PRO A 130 -17.65 0.89 -17.76
N GLU A 131 -17.55 0.81 -16.45
CA GLU A 131 -18.08 1.78 -15.50
C GLU A 131 -16.92 2.29 -14.64
N PRO A 132 -16.30 3.43 -14.99
CA PRO A 132 -15.19 3.95 -14.22
C PRO A 132 -15.59 4.32 -12.80
N PRO A 133 -14.69 4.17 -11.81
CA PRO A 133 -14.92 4.65 -10.46
C PRO A 133 -14.91 6.17 -10.40
N THR A 134 -15.52 6.76 -9.39
CA THR A 134 -15.46 8.21 -9.10
C THR A 134 -14.35 8.56 -8.12
N ALA A 135 -13.79 7.56 -7.46
CA ALA A 135 -12.66 7.72 -6.55
C ALA A 135 -11.76 6.49 -6.56
N VAL A 136 -10.51 6.67 -6.19
CA VAL A 136 -9.50 5.61 -6.12
C VAL A 136 -8.72 5.73 -4.81
N PHE A 137 -8.67 4.64 -4.05
CA PHE A 137 -7.71 4.46 -2.98
C PHE A 137 -6.47 3.78 -3.56
N VAL A 138 -5.31 4.38 -3.38
CA VAL A 138 -4.03 3.84 -3.85
C VAL A 138 -3.19 3.46 -2.65
N CYS A 139 -2.72 2.22 -2.60
CA CYS A 139 -2.09 1.63 -1.42
C CYS A 139 -0.72 2.23 -1.05
N ASN A 140 -0.13 3.10 -1.86
CA ASN A 140 0.99 3.96 -1.45
C ASN A 140 1.07 5.22 -2.31
N ASP A 141 1.80 6.21 -1.84
CA ASP A 141 1.91 7.53 -2.49
C ASP A 141 2.73 7.50 -3.77
N LEU A 142 3.75 6.65 -3.88
CA LEU A 142 4.48 6.51 -5.15
C LEU A 142 3.56 6.06 -6.28
N MET A 143 2.71 5.07 -6.04
CA MET A 143 1.70 4.66 -7.02
C MET A 143 0.64 5.75 -7.22
N ALA A 144 0.25 6.49 -6.17
CA ALA A 144 -0.70 7.59 -6.29
C ALA A 144 -0.18 8.71 -7.19
N MET A 145 1.10 9.04 -7.15
CA MET A 145 1.74 9.98 -8.08
C MET A 145 1.64 9.49 -9.53
N GLY A 146 1.90 8.20 -9.78
CA GLY A 146 1.71 7.60 -11.10
C GLY A 146 0.26 7.63 -11.57
N ALA A 147 -0.67 7.34 -10.66
CA ALA A 147 -2.10 7.41 -10.92
C ALA A 147 -2.57 8.84 -11.28
N LEU A 148 -2.04 9.86 -10.61
CA LEU A 148 -2.29 11.27 -10.96
C LEU A 148 -1.81 11.62 -12.36
N CYS A 149 -0.60 11.16 -12.75
CA CYS A 149 -0.09 11.37 -14.10
C CYS A 149 -1.04 10.76 -15.16
N ALA A 150 -1.48 9.52 -14.95
CA ALA A 150 -2.40 8.83 -15.85
C ALA A 150 -3.78 9.52 -15.95
N ALA A 151 -4.29 10.06 -14.83
CA ALA A 151 -5.53 10.84 -14.82
C ALA A 151 -5.36 12.15 -15.59
N HIS A 152 -4.26 12.85 -15.39
CA HIS A 152 -3.96 14.11 -16.09
C HIS A 152 -3.84 13.91 -17.61
N GLU A 153 -3.22 12.85 -18.08
CA GLU A 153 -3.14 12.52 -19.52
C GLU A 153 -4.50 12.29 -20.19
N ARG A 154 -5.54 12.06 -19.37
CA ARG A 154 -6.93 11.92 -19.81
C ARG A 154 -7.78 13.16 -19.55
N ASP A 155 -7.12 14.28 -19.26
CA ASP A 155 -7.77 15.56 -18.92
C ASP A 155 -8.77 15.43 -17.73
N LEU A 156 -8.57 14.42 -16.85
CA LEU A 156 -9.36 14.26 -15.64
C LEU A 156 -8.81 15.16 -14.54
N ARG A 157 -9.63 16.10 -14.09
CA ARG A 157 -9.28 16.96 -12.95
C ARG A 157 -9.46 16.21 -11.65
N VAL A 158 -8.42 16.25 -10.82
CA VAL A 158 -8.45 15.73 -9.44
C VAL A 158 -8.48 16.96 -8.53
N PRO A 159 -9.44 17.04 -7.58
CA PRO A 159 -10.44 16.02 -7.21
C PRO A 159 -11.78 16.09 -7.96
N GLU A 160 -12.07 17.07 -8.84
CA GLU A 160 -13.40 17.40 -9.34
C GLU A 160 -14.04 16.29 -10.19
N ALA A 161 -13.24 15.60 -11.01
CA ALA A 161 -13.72 14.52 -11.88
C ALA A 161 -13.38 13.13 -11.31
N LEU A 162 -12.32 13.02 -10.52
CA LEU A 162 -11.84 11.81 -9.91
C LEU A 162 -11.13 12.13 -8.59
N SER A 163 -11.56 11.57 -7.49
CA SER A 163 -10.84 11.69 -6.21
C SER A 163 -9.78 10.60 -6.07
N ILE A 164 -8.59 10.95 -5.58
CA ILE A 164 -7.50 10.01 -5.33
C ILE A 164 -6.98 10.20 -3.91
N VAL A 165 -6.89 9.12 -3.14
CA VAL A 165 -6.26 9.09 -1.82
C VAL A 165 -5.11 8.09 -1.85
N GLY A 166 -3.95 8.52 -1.37
CA GLY A 166 -2.74 7.70 -1.21
C GLY A 166 -2.59 7.12 0.19
N PHE A 167 -1.38 6.66 0.49
CA PHE A 167 -0.95 6.14 1.79
C PHE A 167 0.56 6.37 1.93
N ASP A 168 1.07 6.71 3.09
CA ASP A 168 2.44 6.91 3.56
C ASP A 168 2.77 8.36 3.94
N ASP A 169 2.14 9.38 3.33
CA ASP A 169 2.42 10.82 3.52
C ASP A 169 3.90 11.18 3.23
N ILE A 170 4.42 10.75 2.06
CA ILE A 170 5.78 11.06 1.66
C ILE A 170 5.93 12.53 1.24
N GLU A 171 7.11 13.11 1.44
CA GLU A 171 7.39 14.54 1.16
C GLU A 171 6.94 15.02 -0.24
N PRO A 172 7.15 14.30 -1.35
CA PRO A 172 6.69 14.72 -2.68
C PRO A 172 5.18 14.92 -2.79
N VAL A 173 4.38 14.27 -1.95
CA VAL A 173 2.90 14.36 -1.97
C VAL A 173 2.42 15.74 -1.51
N SER A 174 3.18 16.44 -0.67
CA SER A 174 2.87 17.81 -0.25
C SER A 174 2.84 18.81 -1.43
N TYR A 175 3.41 18.46 -2.57
CA TYR A 175 3.40 19.26 -3.81
C TYR A 175 2.38 18.76 -4.84
N THR A 176 1.64 17.69 -4.55
CA THR A 176 0.61 17.12 -5.42
C THR A 176 -0.75 17.29 -4.77
N HIS A 177 -1.76 17.64 -5.53
CA HIS A 177 -3.14 17.76 -5.04
C HIS A 177 -3.79 16.37 -4.94
N LEU A 178 -3.29 15.51 -4.04
CA LEU A 178 -4.03 14.34 -3.60
C LEU A 178 -5.22 14.81 -2.75
N THR A 179 -6.35 14.16 -2.90
CA THR A 179 -7.53 14.43 -2.08
C THR A 179 -7.21 13.98 -0.65
N LEU A 180 -7.02 14.90 0.27
CA LEU A 180 -6.89 14.66 1.71
C LEU A 180 -8.24 14.60 2.37
#